data_50562461d2769daec8d9eac4aed5530d
#
_entry.id   50562461d2769daec8d9eac4aed5530d
#
_cell.length_a   1.000
_cell.length_b   1.000
_cell.length_c   1.000
_cell.angle_alpha   90.00
_cell.angle_beta   90.00
_cell.angle_gamma   90.00
#
_symmetry.space_group_name_H-M   'P 1'
#
loop_
_entity.id
_entity.type
_entity.pdbx_description
1 polymer ?
#
loop_
_entity_poly.entity_id
_entity_poly.type
_entity_poly.pdbx_seq_one_letter_code
_entity_poly.pdbx_strand_id
1 'polypeptide(L)'
;MIYIATHTDFNEYKTEGEYTIISANELHKQYSFPWILADNELKPLEFAYAEGYIIKDIYEKTNDEWVGLNHYRRYFDNPTNETTLPIPMYCNMHQQYATCHNIEDLIKCENIIDKYYPEYSMDYKKIDKLFPCNMFIMKREDFENYYNFVFGVLDIFNKENNLKTDNDVYNYVANNKDKYNRTTIDLKYQSRLQGFLMERVGTIFFFQYFKDKPVTYKEIKVVSNKL
;
A
#
# COMPACT_ATOMS: atom_id res chain seq x y z
N MET A 1 -4.28 3.55 17.32
CA MET A 1 -3.93 4.84 16.65
C MET A 1 -4.26 4.75 15.17
N ILE A 2 -4.75 5.81 14.54
CA ILE A 2 -4.94 5.91 13.08
C ILE A 2 -3.89 6.84 12.49
N TYR A 3 -3.18 6.34 11.50
CA TYR A 3 -2.13 7.06 10.81
C TYR A 3 -2.64 7.57 9.46
N ILE A 4 -2.21 8.76 9.06
CA ILE A 4 -2.53 9.34 7.77
C ILE A 4 -1.26 9.46 6.95
N ALA A 5 -1.18 8.67 5.89
CA ALA A 5 -0.09 8.74 4.93
C ALA A 5 -0.28 9.95 4.00
N THR A 6 0.68 10.86 3.96
CA THR A 6 0.64 12.00 3.04
C THR A 6 2.00 12.27 2.40
N HIS A 7 1.99 12.77 1.17
CA HIS A 7 3.15 13.27 0.43
C HIS A 7 2.88 14.66 -0.17
N THR A 8 1.78 15.30 0.24
CA THR A 8 1.39 16.63 -0.21
C THR A 8 0.58 17.31 0.88
N ASP A 9 0.37 18.61 0.75
CA ASP A 9 -0.54 19.34 1.60
C ASP A 9 -1.97 18.81 1.44
N PHE A 10 -2.74 18.77 2.54
CA PHE A 10 -4.08 18.23 2.56
C PHE A 10 -4.97 18.98 3.55
N ASN A 11 -6.27 18.97 3.28
CA ASN A 11 -7.26 19.51 4.22
C ASN A 11 -7.41 18.54 5.42
N GLU A 12 -7.54 19.09 6.61
CA GLU A 12 -7.80 18.31 7.80
C GLU A 12 -9.08 17.49 7.66
N TYR A 13 -9.03 16.24 8.11
CA TYR A 13 -10.20 15.39 8.14
C TYR A 13 -11.16 15.86 9.24
N LYS A 14 -12.44 15.91 8.90
CA LYS A 14 -13.51 16.06 9.88
C LYS A 14 -13.91 14.67 10.40
N THR A 15 -13.01 14.00 11.07
CA THR A 15 -13.31 12.71 11.70
C THR A 15 -13.32 12.88 13.21
N GLU A 16 -14.17 12.13 13.88
CA GLU A 16 -14.09 11.95 15.33
C GLU A 16 -12.99 10.92 15.59
N GLY A 17 -12.01 11.27 16.38
CA GLY A 17 -10.92 10.36 16.78
C GLY A 17 -9.53 10.98 16.68
N GLU A 18 -8.58 10.30 17.32
CA GLU A 18 -7.17 10.67 17.26
C GLU A 18 -6.51 10.06 16.03
N TYR A 19 -5.77 10.87 15.29
CA TYR A 19 -4.94 10.43 14.19
C TYR A 19 -3.56 11.07 14.24
N THR A 20 -2.58 10.35 13.72
CA THR A 20 -1.21 10.81 13.58
C THR A 20 -0.88 10.95 12.09
N ILE A 21 -0.38 12.11 11.71
CA ILE A 21 0.01 12.39 10.33
C ILE A 21 1.44 11.91 10.12
N ILE A 22 1.68 11.19 9.05
CA ILE A 22 3.00 10.72 8.64
C ILE A 22 3.28 11.18 7.21
N SER A 23 4.47 11.73 6.98
CA SER A 23 4.92 12.10 5.65
C SER A 23 5.66 10.96 4.97
N ALA A 24 5.38 10.77 3.70
CA ALA A 24 6.23 10.03 2.80
C ALA A 24 7.09 11.03 2.00
N ASN A 25 8.34 10.65 1.72
CA ASN A 25 9.32 11.43 0.94
C ASN A 25 9.79 12.73 1.63
N GLU A 26 10.48 13.59 0.90
CA GLU A 26 11.04 14.84 1.41
C GLU A 26 10.03 15.92 1.75
N LEU A 27 8.74 15.73 1.45
CA LEU A 27 7.73 16.76 1.60
C LEU A 27 7.51 17.16 3.07
N HIS A 28 7.80 16.29 4.02
CA HIS A 28 7.77 16.65 5.44
C HIS A 28 8.73 17.80 5.80
N LYS A 29 9.81 17.99 5.04
CA LYS A 29 10.73 19.11 5.21
C LYS A 29 10.14 20.46 4.77
N GLN A 30 9.10 20.42 3.95
CA GLN A 30 8.45 21.62 3.38
C GLN A 30 7.23 22.07 4.19
N TYR A 31 6.63 21.19 5.00
CA TYR A 31 5.41 21.44 5.74
C TYR A 31 5.62 21.33 7.24
N SER A 32 5.02 22.26 8.00
CA SER A 32 5.11 22.32 9.47
C SER A 32 4.15 21.37 10.17
N PHE A 33 4.05 20.13 9.72
CA PHE A 33 3.21 19.13 10.40
C PHE A 33 3.96 18.42 11.55
N PRO A 34 3.27 17.95 12.58
CA PRO A 34 3.88 17.17 13.66
C PRO A 34 4.21 15.75 13.16
N TRP A 35 5.21 15.62 12.31
CA TRP A 35 5.68 14.32 11.80
C TRP A 35 6.36 13.53 12.90
N ILE A 36 5.65 12.58 13.47
CA ILE A 36 6.14 11.84 14.63
C ILE A 36 7.05 10.68 14.22
N LEU A 37 6.86 10.14 13.02
CA LEU A 37 7.55 8.92 12.59
C LEU A 37 8.53 9.09 11.44
N ALA A 38 8.44 10.19 10.68
CA ALA A 38 9.31 10.41 9.53
C ALA A 38 10.76 10.66 9.97
N ASP A 39 11.71 10.03 9.29
CA ASP A 39 13.12 10.32 9.45
C ASP A 39 13.50 11.58 8.64
N ASN A 40 14.59 12.23 9.04
CA ASN A 40 15.10 13.42 8.33
C ASN A 40 15.86 13.08 7.04
N GLU A 41 16.06 11.80 6.75
CA GLU A 41 16.81 11.32 5.59
C GLU A 41 15.92 10.44 4.72
N LEU A 42 16.05 10.59 3.39
CA LEU A 42 15.44 9.69 2.42
C LEU A 42 16.04 8.30 2.55
N LYS A 43 15.19 7.30 2.64
CA LYS A 43 15.59 5.91 2.69
C LYS A 43 15.52 5.27 1.30
N PRO A 44 16.34 4.25 1.04
CA PRO A 44 16.23 3.47 -0.20
C PRO A 44 14.80 2.97 -0.42
N LEU A 45 14.32 3.06 -1.66
CA LEU A 45 12.99 2.62 -2.09
C LEU A 45 11.79 3.39 -1.50
N GLU A 46 12.02 4.52 -0.82
CA GLU A 46 10.93 5.31 -0.24
C GLU A 46 9.95 5.83 -1.31
N PHE A 47 10.47 6.32 -2.42
CA PHE A 47 9.63 6.74 -3.54
C PHE A 47 8.91 5.57 -4.21
N ALA A 48 9.58 4.44 -4.36
CA ALA A 48 9.03 3.25 -5.01
C ALA A 48 7.88 2.62 -4.22
N TYR A 49 7.94 2.64 -2.90
CA TYR A 49 6.84 2.21 -2.01
C TYR A 49 5.74 3.26 -1.86
N ALA A 50 6.03 4.53 -2.18
CA ALA A 50 5.11 5.65 -1.99
C ALA A 50 4.55 5.69 -0.56
N GLU A 51 3.23 5.91 -0.41
CA GLU A 51 2.57 5.88 0.91
C GLU A 51 2.71 4.54 1.64
N GLY A 52 2.98 3.46 0.93
CA GLY A 52 3.21 2.14 1.53
C GLY A 52 4.46 2.07 2.40
N TYR A 53 5.46 2.94 2.17
CA TYR A 53 6.65 2.98 3.01
C TYR A 53 6.34 3.32 4.48
N ILE A 54 5.30 4.09 4.71
CA ILE A 54 4.83 4.48 6.04
C ILE A 54 4.41 3.26 6.88
N ILE A 55 3.92 2.21 6.25
CA ILE A 55 3.56 0.95 6.92
C ILE A 55 4.78 0.36 7.64
N LYS A 56 5.96 0.48 7.03
CA LYS A 56 7.21 0.06 7.64
C LYS A 56 7.56 0.89 8.88
N ASP A 57 7.44 2.22 8.79
CA ASP A 57 7.68 3.09 9.94
C ASP A 57 6.71 2.83 11.09
N ILE A 58 5.42 2.56 10.80
CA ILE A 58 4.44 2.19 11.82
C ILE A 58 4.83 0.85 12.48
N TYR A 59 5.25 -0.12 11.67
CA TYR A 59 5.68 -1.43 12.19
C TYR A 59 6.88 -1.32 13.12
N GLU A 60 7.90 -0.56 12.72
CA GLU A 60 9.18 -0.47 13.43
C GLU A 60 9.13 0.46 14.68
N LYS A 61 8.27 1.49 14.65
CA LYS A 61 8.34 2.60 15.61
C LYS A 61 7.15 2.70 16.57
N THR A 62 6.11 1.88 16.38
CA THR A 62 4.89 1.95 17.20
C THR A 62 4.50 0.60 17.79
N ASN A 63 3.72 0.65 18.88
CA ASN A 63 3.19 -0.54 19.56
C ASN A 63 1.69 -0.39 19.88
N ASP A 64 0.96 0.39 19.09
CA ASP A 64 -0.47 0.56 19.28
C ASP A 64 -1.22 -0.77 19.15
N GLU A 65 -2.15 -1.04 20.06
CA GLU A 65 -3.00 -2.23 20.04
C GLU A 65 -3.84 -2.32 18.75
N TRP A 66 -4.31 -1.17 18.28
CA TRP A 66 -5.04 -1.02 17.03
C TRP A 66 -4.28 -0.09 16.09
N VAL A 67 -4.05 -0.56 14.88
CA VAL A 67 -3.35 0.17 13.83
C VAL A 67 -4.33 0.45 12.69
N GLY A 68 -4.50 1.72 12.37
CA GLY A 68 -5.29 2.15 11.22
C GLY A 68 -4.42 2.95 10.25
N LEU A 69 -4.65 2.78 8.95
CA LEU A 69 -4.02 3.57 7.90
C LEU A 69 -5.07 4.21 7.01
N ASN A 70 -5.05 5.52 6.94
CA ASN A 70 -5.80 6.35 6.01
C ASN A 70 -4.86 6.98 4.97
N HIS A 71 -5.42 7.32 3.84
CA HIS A 71 -4.73 8.08 2.80
C HIS A 71 -5.04 9.59 2.95
N TYR A 72 -4.15 10.50 2.56
CA TYR A 72 -4.36 11.95 2.70
C TYR A 72 -5.60 12.50 1.98
N ARG A 73 -6.11 11.81 0.98
CA ARG A 73 -7.34 12.16 0.25
C ARG A 73 -8.51 11.26 0.56
N ARG A 74 -8.33 10.23 1.39
CA ARG A 74 -9.36 9.22 1.67
C ARG A 74 -9.26 8.78 3.12
N TYR A 75 -10.39 8.58 3.76
CA TYR A 75 -10.43 8.19 5.16
C TYR A 75 -11.68 7.36 5.49
N PHE A 76 -11.58 6.61 6.59
CA PHE A 76 -12.74 5.96 7.20
C PHE A 76 -13.47 6.97 8.08
N ASP A 77 -14.77 7.16 7.85
CA ASP A 77 -15.62 7.94 8.71
C ASP A 77 -15.90 7.15 10.00
N ASN A 78 -15.86 7.83 11.15
CA ASN A 78 -16.10 7.23 12.47
C ASN A 78 -15.33 5.91 12.68
N PRO A 79 -13.99 5.95 12.76
CA PRO A 79 -13.19 4.77 12.99
C PRO A 79 -13.47 4.18 14.37
N THR A 80 -13.56 2.84 14.42
CA THR A 80 -13.81 2.07 15.64
C THR A 80 -12.71 1.04 15.84
N ASN A 81 -12.57 0.53 17.07
CA ASN A 81 -11.63 -0.56 17.38
C ASN A 81 -12.22 -1.90 16.92
N GLU A 82 -12.38 -2.04 15.62
CA GLU A 82 -12.79 -3.26 14.94
C GLU A 82 -12.01 -3.40 13.63
N THR A 83 -11.79 -4.64 13.20
CA THR A 83 -11.11 -4.87 11.92
C THR A 83 -11.97 -4.31 10.80
N THR A 84 -11.45 -3.26 10.16
CA THR A 84 -12.14 -2.50 9.11
C THR A 84 -11.31 -2.49 7.85
N LEU A 85 -11.92 -2.86 6.74
CA LEU A 85 -11.36 -2.74 5.39
C LEU A 85 -12.24 -1.80 4.55
N PRO A 86 -11.70 -1.16 3.52
CA PRO A 86 -12.52 -0.41 2.58
C PRO A 86 -13.48 -1.35 1.84
N ILE A 87 -14.65 -0.85 1.47
CA ILE A 87 -15.49 -1.57 0.50
C ILE A 87 -14.66 -1.80 -0.76
N PRO A 88 -14.47 -3.06 -1.19
CA PRO A 88 -13.59 -3.35 -2.31
C PRO A 88 -14.17 -2.82 -3.62
N MET A 89 -13.28 -2.45 -4.53
CA MET A 89 -13.65 -2.19 -5.92
C MET A 89 -13.93 -3.52 -6.63
N TYR A 90 -15.09 -3.65 -7.26
CA TYR A 90 -15.43 -4.83 -8.06
C TYR A 90 -14.76 -4.75 -9.43
N CYS A 91 -13.64 -5.43 -9.58
CA CYS A 91 -12.89 -5.52 -10.83
C CYS A 91 -12.01 -6.77 -10.79
N ASN A 92 -11.76 -7.38 -11.94
CA ASN A 92 -10.74 -8.41 -12.00
C ASN A 92 -9.36 -7.79 -11.75
N MET A 93 -8.66 -8.26 -10.72
CA MET A 93 -7.40 -7.68 -10.25
C MET A 93 -6.31 -7.71 -11.32
N HIS A 94 -6.16 -8.85 -12.04
CA HIS A 94 -5.19 -8.99 -13.13
C HIS A 94 -5.47 -8.04 -14.28
N GLN A 95 -6.72 -7.99 -14.75
CA GLN A 95 -7.11 -7.10 -15.85
C GLN A 95 -6.90 -5.64 -15.47
N GLN A 96 -7.29 -5.26 -14.25
CA GLN A 96 -7.10 -3.90 -13.76
C GLN A 96 -5.60 -3.54 -13.69
N TYR A 97 -4.74 -4.43 -13.19
CA TYR A 97 -3.31 -4.20 -13.13
C TYR A 97 -2.72 -4.09 -14.54
N ALA A 98 -3.05 -5.00 -15.44
CA ALA A 98 -2.56 -5.03 -16.81
C ALA A 98 -2.93 -3.80 -17.64
N THR A 99 -4.04 -3.10 -17.31
CA THR A 99 -4.39 -1.84 -18.01
C THR A 99 -3.48 -0.68 -17.66
N CYS A 100 -2.81 -0.74 -16.51
CA CYS A 100 -2.04 0.39 -15.96
C CYS A 100 -0.56 0.09 -15.81
N HIS A 101 -0.19 -1.18 -15.62
CA HIS A 101 1.14 -1.61 -15.20
C HIS A 101 1.60 -2.85 -15.99
N ASN A 102 2.84 -3.27 -15.79
CA ASN A 102 3.36 -4.50 -16.36
C ASN A 102 2.86 -5.71 -15.57
N ILE A 103 1.98 -6.51 -16.17
CA ILE A 103 1.37 -7.69 -15.50
C ILE A 103 2.39 -8.73 -15.06
N GLU A 104 3.55 -8.84 -15.73
CA GLU A 104 4.58 -9.79 -15.37
C GLU A 104 5.12 -9.55 -13.95
N ASP A 105 5.11 -8.31 -13.46
CA ASP A 105 5.57 -7.98 -12.12
C ASP A 105 4.60 -8.52 -11.05
N LEU A 106 3.30 -8.46 -11.30
CA LEU A 106 2.31 -9.07 -10.42
C LEU A 106 2.43 -10.60 -10.44
N ILE A 107 2.58 -11.21 -11.62
CA ILE A 107 2.78 -12.66 -11.76
C ILE A 107 4.04 -13.13 -11.02
N LYS A 108 5.12 -12.35 -11.01
CA LYS A 108 6.31 -12.67 -10.21
C LYS A 108 5.99 -12.69 -8.71
N CYS A 109 5.22 -11.73 -8.21
CA CYS A 109 4.78 -11.73 -6.81
C CYS A 109 3.90 -12.95 -6.48
N GLU A 110 3.01 -13.35 -7.37
CA GLU A 110 2.19 -14.55 -7.22
C GLU A 110 3.03 -15.84 -7.16
N ASN A 111 4.02 -15.95 -8.02
CA ASN A 111 4.97 -17.09 -7.99
C ASN A 111 5.79 -17.11 -6.68
N ILE A 112 6.13 -15.95 -6.14
CA ILE A 112 6.79 -15.83 -4.83
C ILE A 112 5.85 -16.30 -3.74
N ILE A 113 4.57 -15.90 -3.79
CA ILE A 113 3.55 -16.34 -2.82
C ILE A 113 3.40 -17.86 -2.88
N ASP A 114 3.20 -18.43 -4.06
CA ASP A 114 3.04 -19.88 -4.23
C ASP A 114 4.23 -20.68 -3.68
N LYS A 115 5.42 -20.13 -3.79
CA LYS A 115 6.65 -20.80 -3.37
C LYS A 115 6.96 -20.65 -1.88
N TYR A 116 6.76 -19.46 -1.30
CA TYR A 116 7.25 -19.13 0.04
C TYR A 116 6.14 -18.90 1.06
N TYR A 117 4.89 -18.71 0.60
CA TYR A 117 3.70 -18.44 1.42
C TYR A 117 2.50 -19.24 0.92
N PRO A 118 2.63 -20.59 0.78
CA PRO A 118 1.63 -21.44 0.13
C PRO A 118 0.23 -21.39 0.79
N GLU A 119 0.15 -21.00 2.05
CA GLU A 119 -1.11 -20.79 2.76
C GLU A 119 -1.93 -19.60 2.22
N TYR A 120 -1.29 -18.68 1.49
CA TYR A 120 -1.93 -17.56 0.78
C TYR A 120 -2.16 -17.84 -0.72
N SER A 121 -1.72 -19.00 -1.21
CA SER A 121 -1.89 -19.38 -2.61
C SER A 121 -3.37 -19.56 -2.96
N MET A 122 -3.75 -19.07 -4.15
CA MET A 122 -5.12 -19.13 -4.63
C MET A 122 -5.17 -18.99 -6.17
N ASP A 123 -6.35 -19.12 -6.74
CA ASP A 123 -6.55 -18.80 -8.17
C ASP A 123 -6.61 -17.27 -8.36
N TYR A 124 -5.46 -16.63 -8.49
CA TYR A 124 -5.32 -15.17 -8.57
C TYR A 124 -6.12 -14.54 -9.72
N LYS A 125 -6.34 -15.29 -10.82
CA LYS A 125 -7.12 -14.82 -11.97
C LYS A 125 -8.61 -14.69 -11.67
N LYS A 126 -9.07 -15.32 -10.59
CA LYS A 126 -10.45 -15.24 -10.11
C LYS A 126 -10.69 -14.14 -9.08
N ILE A 127 -9.65 -13.42 -8.67
CA ILE A 127 -9.84 -12.29 -7.77
C ILE A 127 -10.60 -11.18 -8.51
N ASP A 128 -11.86 -11.00 -8.12
CA ASP A 128 -12.83 -10.07 -8.72
C ASP A 128 -13.03 -8.79 -7.90
N LYS A 129 -12.18 -8.58 -6.92
CA LYS A 129 -12.22 -7.42 -6.01
C LYS A 129 -10.82 -6.93 -5.72
N LEU A 130 -10.68 -5.63 -5.52
CA LEU A 130 -9.44 -4.96 -5.14
C LEU A 130 -9.72 -4.06 -3.93
N PHE A 131 -8.90 -4.18 -2.87
CA PHE A 131 -8.92 -3.27 -1.73
C PHE A 131 -8.02 -2.07 -2.02
N PRO A 132 -8.59 -0.87 -2.25
CA PRO A 132 -7.82 0.26 -2.74
C PRO A 132 -7.03 0.97 -1.64
N CYS A 133 -5.93 1.62 -2.05
CA CYS A 133 -5.20 2.64 -1.27
C CYS A 133 -4.49 2.13 -0.02
N ASN A 134 -4.25 0.83 0.12
CA ASN A 134 -3.60 0.24 1.29
C ASN A 134 -4.24 0.64 2.64
N MET A 135 -5.54 0.93 2.64
CA MET A 135 -6.28 1.41 3.83
C MET A 135 -6.82 0.23 4.64
N PHE A 136 -6.71 0.34 5.95
CA PHE A 136 -7.24 -0.65 6.89
C PHE A 136 -7.32 -0.08 8.31
N ILE A 137 -8.06 -0.76 9.19
CA ILE A 137 -7.94 -0.70 10.65
C ILE A 137 -7.90 -2.15 11.12
N MET A 138 -6.90 -2.54 11.90
CA MET A 138 -6.78 -3.90 12.41
C MET A 138 -6.03 -3.94 13.73
N LYS A 139 -6.15 -5.05 14.46
CA LYS A 139 -5.34 -5.32 15.64
C LYS A 139 -3.86 -5.40 15.27
N ARG A 140 -2.99 -5.08 16.24
CA ARG A 140 -1.54 -5.14 16.07
C ARG A 140 -1.06 -6.50 15.54
N GLU A 141 -1.56 -7.59 16.06
CA GLU A 141 -1.22 -8.93 15.61
C GLU A 141 -1.55 -9.16 14.14
N ASP A 142 -2.76 -8.75 13.69
CA ASP A 142 -3.16 -8.86 12.28
C ASP A 142 -2.30 -7.95 11.39
N PHE A 143 -1.94 -6.76 11.89
CA PHE A 143 -1.05 -5.83 11.21
C PHE A 143 0.37 -6.39 11.03
N GLU A 144 0.90 -7.07 12.04
CA GLU A 144 2.22 -7.72 11.96
C GLU A 144 2.20 -8.86 10.95
N ASN A 145 1.13 -9.66 10.91
CA ASN A 145 0.95 -10.69 9.87
C ASN A 145 0.84 -10.08 8.47
N TYR A 146 0.08 -8.98 8.32
CA TYR A 146 0.01 -8.22 7.07
C TYR A 146 1.39 -7.72 6.64
N TYR A 147 2.12 -7.07 7.55
CA TYR A 147 3.45 -6.54 7.29
C TYR A 147 4.42 -7.64 6.84
N ASN A 148 4.53 -8.71 7.62
CA ASN A 148 5.45 -9.81 7.36
C ASN A 148 5.17 -10.48 6.01
N PHE A 149 3.90 -10.66 5.65
CA PHE A 149 3.53 -11.20 4.36
C PHE A 149 3.81 -10.24 3.21
N VAL A 150 3.26 -9.02 3.25
CA VAL A 150 3.34 -8.07 2.14
C VAL A 150 4.79 -7.64 1.87
N PHE A 151 5.52 -7.23 2.91
CA PHE A 151 6.91 -6.84 2.75
C PHE A 151 7.81 -8.03 2.48
N GLY A 152 7.53 -9.21 3.04
CA GLY A 152 8.26 -10.44 2.73
C GLY A 152 8.19 -10.79 1.24
N VAL A 153 7.01 -10.72 0.62
CA VAL A 153 6.84 -10.92 -0.83
C VAL A 153 7.61 -9.85 -1.63
N LEU A 154 7.48 -8.57 -1.27
CA LEU A 154 8.11 -7.47 -2.00
C LEU A 154 9.65 -7.46 -1.82
N ASP A 155 10.16 -7.84 -0.66
CA ASP A 155 11.61 -7.96 -0.44
C ASP A 155 12.23 -9.07 -1.29
N ILE A 156 11.54 -10.21 -1.44
CA ILE A 156 11.98 -11.28 -2.35
C ILE A 156 11.92 -10.77 -3.79
N PHE A 157 10.83 -10.12 -4.20
CA PHE A 157 10.70 -9.51 -5.53
C PHE A 157 11.84 -8.52 -5.81
N ASN A 158 12.14 -7.62 -4.88
CA ASN A 158 13.23 -6.66 -5.00
C ASN A 158 14.59 -7.36 -5.15
N LYS A 159 14.84 -8.38 -4.32
CA LYS A 159 16.09 -9.16 -4.36
C LYS A 159 16.26 -9.88 -5.70
N GLU A 160 15.23 -10.56 -6.19
CA GLU A 160 15.26 -11.31 -7.44
C GLU A 160 15.44 -10.42 -8.68
N ASN A 161 15.00 -9.15 -8.60
CA ASN A 161 15.13 -8.17 -9.67
C ASN A 161 16.27 -7.14 -9.43
N ASN A 162 17.11 -7.32 -8.38
CA ASN A 162 18.21 -6.42 -7.99
C ASN A 162 17.79 -4.97 -7.76
N LEU A 163 16.63 -4.75 -7.17
CA LEU A 163 16.08 -3.42 -6.86
C LEU A 163 16.47 -3.02 -5.44
N LYS A 164 17.45 -2.14 -5.30
CA LYS A 164 17.98 -1.69 -4.00
C LYS A 164 17.71 -0.22 -3.72
N THR A 165 17.49 0.55 -4.76
CA THR A 165 17.27 2.00 -4.70
C THR A 165 16.15 2.41 -5.63
N ASP A 166 15.59 3.61 -5.44
CA ASP A 166 14.61 4.19 -6.34
C ASP A 166 15.13 4.32 -7.79
N ASN A 167 16.44 4.55 -7.95
CA ASN A 167 17.07 4.59 -9.27
C ASN A 167 17.10 3.21 -9.94
N ASP A 168 17.30 2.13 -9.18
CA ASP A 168 17.23 0.78 -9.73
C ASP A 168 15.82 0.49 -10.23
N VAL A 169 14.79 0.89 -9.46
CA VAL A 169 13.39 0.74 -9.88
C VAL A 169 13.09 1.55 -11.13
N TYR A 170 13.55 2.79 -11.19
CA TYR A 170 13.38 3.62 -12.39
C TYR A 170 14.00 2.96 -13.63
N ASN A 171 15.24 2.47 -13.53
CA ASN A 171 15.93 1.79 -14.62
C ASN A 171 15.24 0.47 -15.00
N TYR A 172 14.75 -0.28 -14.01
CA TYR A 172 13.98 -1.52 -14.25
C TYR A 172 12.71 -1.22 -15.07
N VAL A 173 11.94 -0.22 -14.66
CA VAL A 173 10.74 0.21 -15.39
C VAL A 173 11.08 0.70 -16.80
N ALA A 174 12.13 1.52 -16.95
CA ALA A 174 12.57 2.03 -18.24
C ALA A 174 12.98 0.91 -19.21
N ASN A 175 13.70 -0.10 -18.70
CA ASN A 175 14.15 -1.25 -19.50
C ASN A 175 13.00 -2.20 -19.87
N ASN A 176 11.88 -2.15 -19.17
CA ASN A 176 10.69 -2.97 -19.43
C ASN A 176 9.51 -2.16 -19.99
N LYS A 177 9.75 -0.95 -20.50
CA LYS A 177 8.67 -0.05 -20.96
C LYS A 177 7.74 -0.67 -22.01
N ASP A 178 8.26 -1.53 -22.86
CA ASP A 178 7.50 -2.17 -23.94
C ASP A 178 6.51 -3.25 -23.43
N LYS A 179 6.61 -3.64 -22.16
CA LYS A 179 5.70 -4.58 -21.49
C LYS A 179 4.45 -3.90 -20.90
N TYR A 180 4.42 -2.57 -20.90
CA TYR A 180 3.26 -1.82 -20.42
C TYR A 180 2.24 -1.67 -21.55
N ASN A 181 1.00 -1.97 -21.25
CA ASN A 181 -0.10 -1.89 -22.21
C ASN A 181 -0.60 -0.45 -22.45
N ARG A 182 0.34 0.50 -22.64
CA ARG A 182 0.06 1.92 -22.89
C ARG A 182 1.02 2.48 -23.91
N THR A 183 0.49 3.35 -24.77
CA THR A 183 1.29 4.06 -25.79
C THR A 183 2.22 5.11 -25.23
N THR A 184 1.88 5.68 -24.06
CA THR A 184 2.71 6.68 -23.34
C THR A 184 2.85 6.26 -21.89
N ILE A 185 4.07 6.12 -21.43
CA ILE A 185 4.41 5.71 -20.07
C ILE A 185 5.08 6.87 -19.35
N ASP A 186 4.51 7.31 -18.26
CA ASP A 186 5.21 8.16 -17.29
C ASP A 186 6.11 7.26 -16.43
N LEU A 187 7.41 7.22 -16.75
CA LEU A 187 8.39 6.39 -16.05
C LEU A 187 8.49 6.73 -14.58
N LYS A 188 8.41 8.02 -14.23
CA LYS A 188 8.43 8.44 -12.83
C LYS A 188 7.22 7.91 -12.06
N TYR A 189 6.02 8.00 -12.64
CA TYR A 189 4.82 7.44 -12.02
C TYR A 189 4.94 5.92 -11.87
N GLN A 190 5.40 5.21 -12.90
CA GLN A 190 5.54 3.75 -12.88
C GLN A 190 6.66 3.27 -11.93
N SER A 191 7.62 4.15 -11.59
CA SER A 191 8.65 3.84 -10.58
C SER A 191 8.13 3.76 -9.15
N ARG A 192 6.83 4.02 -8.92
CA ARG A 192 6.11 3.67 -7.69
C ARG A 192 5.69 2.20 -7.68
N LEU A 193 6.48 1.34 -8.29
CA LEU A 193 6.20 -0.07 -8.58
C LEU A 193 5.81 -0.85 -7.32
N GLN A 194 6.59 -0.72 -6.24
CA GLN A 194 6.32 -1.43 -4.98
C GLN A 194 4.99 -1.00 -4.35
N GLY A 195 4.64 0.29 -4.43
CA GLY A 195 3.35 0.78 -3.95
C GLY A 195 2.17 0.16 -4.73
N PHE A 196 2.30 0.00 -6.05
CA PHE A 196 1.27 -0.65 -6.86
C PHE A 196 1.17 -2.15 -6.60
N LEU A 197 2.30 -2.85 -6.44
CA LEU A 197 2.33 -4.27 -6.09
C LEU A 197 1.79 -4.51 -4.69
N MET A 198 2.13 -3.65 -3.72
CA MET A 198 1.67 -3.72 -2.34
C MET A 198 0.14 -3.76 -2.24
N GLU A 199 -0.57 -2.94 -3.01
CA GLU A 199 -2.03 -2.91 -3.01
C GLU A 199 -2.63 -4.25 -3.48
N ARG A 200 -1.99 -4.95 -4.42
CA ARG A 200 -2.42 -6.26 -4.95
C ARG A 200 -2.05 -7.39 -4.01
N VAL A 201 -0.82 -7.41 -3.53
CA VAL A 201 -0.37 -8.39 -2.52
C VAL A 201 -1.16 -8.23 -1.23
N GLY A 202 -1.44 -6.99 -0.80
CA GLY A 202 -2.32 -6.70 0.33
C GLY A 202 -3.76 -7.21 0.10
N THR A 203 -4.27 -7.10 -1.13
CA THR A 203 -5.58 -7.66 -1.50
C THR A 203 -5.59 -9.19 -1.34
N ILE A 204 -4.54 -9.89 -1.79
CA ILE A 204 -4.41 -11.35 -1.61
C ILE A 204 -4.40 -11.71 -0.13
N PHE A 205 -3.63 -10.96 0.70
CA PHE A 205 -3.64 -11.13 2.15
C PHE A 205 -5.04 -11.00 2.73
N PHE A 206 -5.76 -9.93 2.42
CA PHE A 206 -7.09 -9.69 2.97
C PHE A 206 -8.08 -10.80 2.60
N PHE A 207 -8.01 -11.32 1.39
CA PHE A 207 -8.85 -12.43 0.96
C PHE A 207 -8.60 -13.71 1.74
N GLN A 208 -7.34 -14.08 1.92
CA GLN A 208 -6.98 -15.35 2.56
C GLN A 208 -6.99 -15.26 4.08
N TYR A 209 -6.40 -14.20 4.64
CA TYR A 209 -6.24 -14.08 6.07
C TYR A 209 -7.54 -13.80 6.81
N PHE A 210 -8.43 -13.03 6.18
CA PHE A 210 -9.71 -12.66 6.80
C PHE A 210 -10.91 -13.47 6.29
N LYS A 211 -10.71 -14.50 5.48
CA LYS A 211 -11.81 -15.29 4.90
C LYS A 211 -12.80 -15.84 5.94
N ASP A 212 -12.30 -16.21 7.12
CA ASP A 212 -13.08 -16.81 8.22
C ASP A 212 -13.09 -15.93 9.48
N LYS A 213 -12.63 -14.67 9.37
CA LYS A 213 -12.60 -13.71 10.48
C LYS A 213 -13.65 -12.61 10.29
N PRO A 214 -14.20 -12.05 11.37
CA PRO A 214 -15.11 -10.92 11.25
C PRO A 214 -14.39 -9.67 10.73
N VAL A 215 -14.96 -9.06 9.70
CA VAL A 215 -14.47 -7.82 9.08
C VAL A 215 -15.62 -6.89 8.80
N THR A 216 -15.48 -5.65 9.20
CA THR A 216 -16.39 -4.56 8.82
C THR A 216 -15.89 -3.89 7.55
N TYR A 217 -16.76 -3.77 6.56
CA TYR A 217 -16.46 -3.03 5.33
C TYR A 217 -17.06 -1.63 5.40
N LYS A 218 -16.22 -0.61 5.26
CA LYS A 218 -16.67 0.81 5.28
C LYS A 218 -16.41 1.51 3.96
N GLU A 219 -17.31 2.44 3.62
CA GLU A 219 -17.06 3.37 2.52
C GLU A 219 -15.87 4.26 2.82
N ILE A 220 -15.10 4.53 1.77
CA ILE A 220 -14.02 5.50 1.81
C ILE A 220 -14.61 6.89 1.53
N LYS A 221 -14.50 7.78 2.48
CA LYS A 221 -14.81 9.20 2.27
C LYS A 221 -13.64 9.86 1.52
N VAL A 222 -13.98 10.72 0.57
CA VAL A 222 -13.00 11.49 -0.19
C VAL A 222 -12.97 12.91 0.39
N VAL A 223 -11.76 13.39 0.71
CA VAL A 223 -11.57 14.79 1.09
C VAL A 223 -11.88 15.65 -0.14
N SER A 224 -12.95 16.42 -0.10
CA SER A 224 -13.28 17.36 -1.16
C SER A 224 -12.23 18.48 -1.15
N ASN A 225 -11.33 18.49 -2.09
CA ASN A 225 -10.57 19.69 -2.39
C ASN A 225 -11.58 20.75 -2.87
N LYS A 226 -11.97 21.66 -2.00
CA LYS A 226 -12.50 22.93 -2.48
C LYS A 226 -11.30 23.67 -3.06
N LEU A 227 -11.14 23.56 -4.38
CA LEU A 227 -10.33 24.48 -5.17
C LEU A 227 -10.80 25.92 -4.96
#